data_635b2511a138dc3b75c899b15deebf45
#
_entry.id   635b2511a138dc3b75c899b15deebf45
#
_cell.length_a   1.000
_cell.length_b   1.000
_cell.length_c   1.000
_cell.angle_alpha   90.00
_cell.angle_beta   90.00
_cell.angle_gamma   90.00
#
_symmetry.space_group_name_H-M   'P 1'
#
loop_
_entity.id
_entity.type
_entity.pdbx_description
1 polymer ?
#
loop_
_entity_poly.entity_id
_entity_poly.type
_entity_poly.pdbx_seq_one_letter_code
_entity_poly.pdbx_strand_id
1 'polypeptide(L)'
;MTTRRDALAALKGTLARLERGVMPSALPHFSLGLPELDGALGGGLTRASLHEVFAASPAHGPSATGFALALAIRATPSAPVVWVRQRMFDQEFGRPYGHGIAALGLDPGRLVLVRARHAEDVLKAALEAARCTAVGTVLAEIWGSPKVLDLTASRRLSLAAAASGVTVLATRVDAAPAASAATSRWQVRAAVSQDPQTGLPGLPAFSVTLLR
;
A
#
# COMPACT_ATOMS: atom_id res chain seq x y z
N MET A 1 -5.21 -53.48 7.96
CA MET A 1 -4.87 -52.81 6.68
C MET A 1 -5.69 -51.53 6.56
N THR A 2 -5.08 -50.37 6.75
CA THR A 2 -5.76 -49.09 6.59
C THR A 2 -6.07 -48.87 5.13
N THR A 3 -7.35 -48.71 4.79
CA THR A 3 -7.75 -48.53 3.39
C THR A 3 -7.33 -47.14 2.86
N ARG A 4 -7.15 -47.02 1.55
CA ARG A 4 -6.84 -45.74 0.88
C ARG A 4 -7.89 -44.65 1.21
N ARG A 5 -9.13 -45.06 1.50
CA ARG A 5 -10.22 -44.19 1.95
C ARG A 5 -9.96 -43.62 3.36
N ASP A 6 -9.47 -44.46 4.29
CA ASP A 6 -9.19 -44.06 5.67
C ASP A 6 -8.01 -43.10 5.72
N ALA A 7 -6.97 -43.32 4.90
CA ALA A 7 -5.84 -42.41 4.75
C ALA A 7 -6.26 -41.03 4.17
N LEU A 8 -7.18 -41.04 3.18
CA LEU A 8 -7.70 -39.80 2.60
C LEU A 8 -8.60 -39.04 3.58
N ALA A 9 -9.39 -39.72 4.39
CA ALA A 9 -10.21 -39.11 5.44
C ALA A 9 -9.36 -38.52 6.55
N ALA A 10 -8.29 -39.21 6.97
CA ALA A 10 -7.33 -38.72 7.94
C ALA A 10 -6.57 -37.46 7.42
N LEU A 11 -6.15 -37.48 6.14
CA LEU A 11 -5.50 -36.34 5.51
C LEU A 11 -6.42 -35.12 5.42
N LYS A 12 -7.68 -35.33 5.01
CA LYS A 12 -8.70 -34.26 4.99
C LYS A 12 -8.98 -33.72 6.39
N GLY A 13 -9.03 -34.56 7.42
CA GLY A 13 -9.19 -34.16 8.81
C GLY A 13 -8.00 -33.40 9.36
N THR A 14 -6.79 -33.73 8.90
CA THR A 14 -5.55 -33.01 9.26
C THR A 14 -5.47 -31.66 8.55
N LEU A 15 -5.78 -31.62 7.24
CA LEU A 15 -5.91 -30.38 6.48
C LEU A 15 -6.96 -29.44 7.09
N ALA A 16 -8.15 -29.93 7.40
CA ALA A 16 -9.21 -29.14 8.04
C ALA A 16 -8.88 -28.69 9.48
N ARG A 17 -7.96 -29.38 10.18
CA ARG A 17 -7.39 -28.93 11.46
C ARG A 17 -6.29 -27.87 11.26
N LEU A 18 -5.44 -28.05 10.26
CA LEU A 18 -4.43 -27.06 9.89
C LEU A 18 -5.09 -25.78 9.36
N GLU A 19 -6.12 -25.88 8.55
CA GLU A 19 -6.92 -24.74 8.07
C GLU A 19 -7.66 -24.03 9.22
N ARG A 20 -8.13 -24.73 10.24
CA ARG A 20 -8.74 -24.16 11.45
C ARG A 20 -7.71 -23.66 12.48
N GLY A 21 -6.50 -24.22 12.51
CA GLY A 21 -5.40 -23.80 13.35
C GLY A 21 -4.56 -22.68 12.76
N VAL A 22 -4.67 -22.47 11.44
CA VAL A 22 -4.16 -21.34 10.68
C VAL A 22 -5.35 -20.54 10.15
N MET A 23 -6.30 -20.19 11.04
CA MET A 23 -6.96 -18.91 10.86
C MET A 23 -5.86 -17.88 11.24
N PRO A 24 -5.30 -17.12 10.31
CA PRO A 24 -4.56 -15.94 10.70
C PRO A 24 -5.53 -15.18 11.60
N SER A 25 -5.15 -14.88 12.82
CA SER A 25 -5.76 -13.80 13.59
C SER A 25 -5.98 -12.70 12.58
N ALA A 26 -7.24 -12.33 12.31
CA ALA A 26 -7.58 -11.41 11.22
C ALA A 26 -6.62 -10.25 11.31
N LEU A 27 -5.78 -10.05 10.28
CA LEU A 27 -4.75 -9.02 10.31
C LEU A 27 -5.46 -7.71 10.67
N PRO A 28 -4.99 -6.94 11.65
CA PRO A 28 -5.70 -5.77 12.10
C PRO A 28 -5.89 -4.81 10.93
N HIS A 29 -7.07 -4.24 10.80
CA HIS A 29 -7.39 -3.25 9.77
C HIS A 29 -7.06 -1.85 10.26
N PHE A 30 -6.92 -0.92 9.35
CA PHE A 30 -6.92 0.51 9.62
C PHE A 30 -8.01 1.19 8.79
N SER A 31 -8.74 2.07 9.45
CA SER A 31 -9.87 2.81 8.87
C SER A 31 -9.39 3.83 7.84
N LEU A 32 -10.12 3.95 6.74
CA LEU A 32 -9.95 5.06 5.78
C LEU A 32 -10.60 6.36 6.30
N GLY A 33 -11.39 6.28 7.37
CA GLY A 33 -12.13 7.40 7.93
C GLY A 33 -13.45 7.70 7.23
N LEU A 34 -13.94 6.76 6.44
CA LEU A 34 -15.20 6.80 5.72
C LEU A 34 -16.01 5.56 6.14
N PRO A 35 -16.98 5.71 7.07
CA PRO A 35 -17.69 4.56 7.67
C PRO A 35 -18.31 3.61 6.66
N GLU A 36 -18.90 4.13 5.58
CA GLU A 36 -19.51 3.32 4.52
C GLU A 36 -18.46 2.47 3.78
N LEU A 37 -17.31 3.08 3.45
CA LEU A 37 -16.23 2.40 2.77
C LEU A 37 -15.54 1.41 3.69
N ASP A 38 -15.29 1.79 4.94
CA ASP A 38 -14.70 0.91 5.94
C ASP A 38 -15.62 -0.31 6.21
N GLY A 39 -16.94 -0.09 6.27
CA GLY A 39 -17.93 -1.16 6.40
C GLY A 39 -17.90 -2.12 5.20
N ALA A 40 -17.85 -1.59 3.97
CA ALA A 40 -17.75 -2.40 2.75
C ALA A 40 -16.43 -3.20 2.66
N LEU A 41 -15.37 -2.72 3.31
CA LEU A 41 -14.04 -3.38 3.37
C LEU A 41 -13.88 -4.27 4.63
N GLY A 42 -14.94 -4.48 5.41
CA GLY A 42 -14.85 -5.30 6.62
C GLY A 42 -14.05 -4.68 7.76
N GLY A 43 -13.99 -3.35 7.82
CA GLY A 43 -13.28 -2.59 8.87
C GLY A 43 -12.12 -1.74 8.36
N GLY A 44 -11.96 -1.62 7.04
CA GLY A 44 -10.90 -0.84 6.41
C GLY A 44 -9.85 -1.69 5.70
N LEU A 45 -8.66 -1.13 5.49
CA LEU A 45 -7.57 -1.83 4.81
C LEU A 45 -6.75 -2.69 5.77
N THR A 46 -6.36 -3.86 5.32
CA THR A 46 -5.54 -4.80 6.09
C THR A 46 -4.15 -4.24 6.35
N ARG A 47 -3.68 -4.22 7.60
CA ARG A 47 -2.28 -3.92 7.96
C ARG A 47 -1.36 -5.05 7.56
N ALA A 48 -0.06 -4.84 7.64
CA ALA A 48 0.96 -5.87 7.39
C ALA A 48 0.78 -6.55 6.03
N SER A 49 0.40 -5.78 5.01
CA SER A 49 0.11 -6.28 3.67
C SER A 49 0.54 -5.28 2.60
N LEU A 50 0.52 -5.73 1.35
CA LEU A 50 0.80 -4.90 0.17
C LEU A 50 -0.51 -4.37 -0.41
N HIS A 51 -0.58 -3.06 -0.65
CA HIS A 51 -1.63 -2.38 -1.40
C HIS A 51 -1.04 -1.63 -2.58
N GLU A 52 -1.72 -1.60 -3.71
CA GLU A 52 -1.31 -0.86 -4.89
C GLU A 52 -2.25 0.32 -5.15
N VAL A 53 -1.67 1.47 -5.48
CA VAL A 53 -2.38 2.71 -5.78
C VAL A 53 -1.96 3.16 -7.17
N PHE A 54 -2.86 3.08 -8.13
CA PHE A 54 -2.62 3.47 -9.53
C PHE A 54 -3.15 4.89 -9.78
N ALA A 55 -2.33 5.73 -10.36
CA ALA A 55 -2.82 6.96 -10.97
C ALA A 55 -3.67 6.62 -12.20
N ALA A 56 -4.84 7.23 -12.35
CA ALA A 56 -5.71 6.98 -13.50
C ALA A 56 -5.10 7.43 -14.84
N SER A 57 -4.19 8.39 -14.78
CA SER A 57 -3.29 8.81 -15.85
C SER A 57 -2.06 9.47 -15.23
N PRO A 58 -0.98 9.74 -15.96
CA PRO A 58 0.19 10.44 -15.43
C PRO A 58 -0.15 11.76 -14.74
N ALA A 59 -1.10 12.54 -15.26
CA ALA A 59 -1.54 13.81 -14.66
C ALA A 59 -2.12 13.65 -13.24
N HIS A 60 -2.59 12.46 -12.86
CA HIS A 60 -3.10 12.15 -11.54
C HIS A 60 -2.04 11.54 -10.60
N GLY A 61 -0.77 11.53 -10.99
CA GLY A 61 0.34 11.02 -10.19
C GLY A 61 0.42 11.67 -8.80
N PRO A 62 0.40 13.02 -8.68
CA PRO A 62 0.39 13.68 -7.38
C PRO A 62 -0.78 13.28 -6.49
N SER A 63 -1.96 13.05 -7.09
CA SER A 63 -3.15 12.61 -6.34
C SER A 63 -3.01 11.16 -5.84
N ALA A 64 -2.44 10.27 -6.65
CA ALA A 64 -2.15 8.91 -6.23
C ALA A 64 -1.12 8.88 -5.09
N THR A 65 -0.06 9.69 -5.17
CA THR A 65 0.91 9.89 -4.10
C THR A 65 0.25 10.43 -2.84
N GLY A 66 -0.59 11.48 -2.95
CA GLY A 66 -1.29 12.08 -1.82
C GLY A 66 -2.24 11.11 -1.14
N PHE A 67 -3.00 10.31 -1.91
CA PHE A 67 -3.86 9.26 -1.38
C PHE A 67 -3.06 8.17 -0.66
N ALA A 68 -1.97 7.69 -1.26
CA ALA A 68 -1.11 6.71 -0.62
C ALA A 68 -0.46 7.25 0.67
N LEU A 69 -0.08 8.53 0.69
CA LEU A 69 0.43 9.19 1.90
C LEU A 69 -0.65 9.29 2.98
N ALA A 70 -1.88 9.62 2.63
CA ALA A 70 -3.01 9.61 3.56
C ALA A 70 -3.28 8.22 4.15
N LEU A 71 -3.15 7.16 3.34
CA LEU A 71 -3.21 5.78 3.81
C LEU A 71 -2.05 5.45 4.76
N ALA A 72 -0.82 5.89 4.45
CA ALA A 72 0.36 5.68 5.29
C ALA A 72 0.19 6.30 6.68
N ILE A 73 -0.33 7.53 6.75
CA ILE A 73 -0.61 8.24 8.00
C ILE A 73 -1.61 7.44 8.86
N ARG A 74 -2.67 6.92 8.25
CA ARG A 74 -3.69 6.12 8.95
C ARG A 74 -3.19 4.73 9.35
N ALA A 75 -2.41 4.10 8.48
CA ALA A 75 -1.81 2.80 8.78
C ALA A 75 -0.82 2.90 9.96
N THR A 76 -0.13 4.04 10.11
CA THR A 76 0.98 4.17 11.07
C THR A 76 0.94 5.50 11.79
N PRO A 77 0.15 5.64 12.86
CA PRO A 77 0.03 6.91 13.60
C PRO A 77 1.33 7.36 14.29
N SER A 78 2.21 6.44 14.71
CA SER A 78 3.38 6.75 15.54
C SER A 78 4.72 6.25 15.01
N ALA A 79 4.79 5.13 14.29
CA ALA A 79 6.06 4.58 13.79
C ALA A 79 6.57 5.31 12.55
N PRO A 80 7.88 5.20 12.20
CA PRO A 80 8.45 5.81 11.00
C PRO A 80 7.81 5.34 9.70
N VAL A 81 7.77 6.25 8.74
CA VAL A 81 7.38 5.97 7.34
C VAL A 81 8.63 6.04 6.47
N VAL A 82 8.90 4.97 5.72
CA VAL A 82 9.96 4.96 4.72
C VAL A 82 9.33 5.21 3.35
N TRP A 83 9.70 6.31 2.72
CA TRP A 83 9.23 6.69 1.40
C TRP A 83 10.34 6.47 0.38
N VAL A 84 10.23 5.41 -0.41
CA VAL A 84 11.16 5.09 -1.48
C VAL A 84 10.60 5.62 -2.79
N ARG A 85 11.27 6.61 -3.35
CA ARG A 85 10.78 7.38 -4.49
C ARG A 85 11.70 7.24 -5.69
N GLN A 86 11.16 6.84 -6.84
CA GLN A 86 11.91 6.86 -8.09
C GLN A 86 12.13 8.30 -8.56
N ARG A 87 13.34 8.64 -9.02
CA ARG A 87 13.72 10.01 -9.42
C ARG A 87 12.80 10.62 -10.48
N MET A 88 12.16 9.81 -11.30
CA MET A 88 11.18 10.25 -12.30
C MET A 88 10.04 11.05 -11.67
N PHE A 89 9.58 10.67 -10.48
CA PHE A 89 8.55 11.43 -9.75
C PHE A 89 9.01 12.85 -9.37
N ASP A 90 10.30 13.02 -9.01
CA ASP A 90 10.84 14.34 -8.71
C ASP A 90 10.96 15.21 -9.96
N GLN A 91 11.23 14.60 -11.11
CA GLN A 91 11.33 15.29 -12.39
C GLN A 91 9.97 15.74 -12.91
N GLU A 92 8.95 14.91 -12.79
CA GLU A 92 7.61 15.17 -13.29
C GLU A 92 6.74 16.01 -12.31
N PHE A 93 6.86 15.77 -11.02
CA PHE A 93 5.95 16.32 -10.01
C PHE A 93 6.62 17.20 -8.96
N GLY A 94 7.94 17.38 -9.04
CA GLY A 94 8.72 18.08 -8.03
C GLY A 94 9.00 17.23 -6.79
N ARG A 95 9.79 17.81 -5.89
CA ARG A 95 10.19 17.16 -4.64
C ARG A 95 9.09 17.27 -3.58
N PRO A 96 8.98 16.26 -2.68
CA PRO A 96 8.09 16.35 -1.53
C PRO A 96 8.39 17.60 -0.69
N TYR A 97 7.34 18.32 -0.32
CA TYR A 97 7.42 19.55 0.47
C TYR A 97 7.04 19.25 1.93
N GLY A 98 8.02 19.39 2.83
CA GLY A 98 7.87 18.98 4.23
C GLY A 98 6.72 19.66 4.97
N HIS A 99 6.47 20.95 4.75
CA HIS A 99 5.33 21.65 5.37
C HIS A 99 3.99 21.13 4.85
N GLY A 100 3.89 20.79 3.56
CA GLY A 100 2.69 20.17 3.01
C GLY A 100 2.44 18.78 3.58
N ILE A 101 3.50 17.98 3.80
CA ILE A 101 3.42 16.68 4.47
C ILE A 101 2.95 16.84 5.92
N ALA A 102 3.49 17.83 6.65
CA ALA A 102 3.07 18.14 8.01
C ALA A 102 1.60 18.57 8.07
N ALA A 103 1.14 19.39 7.11
CA ALA A 103 -0.26 19.81 7.00
C ALA A 103 -1.21 18.64 6.73
N LEU A 104 -0.74 17.55 6.11
CA LEU A 104 -1.51 16.31 5.93
C LEU A 104 -1.53 15.43 7.20
N GLY A 105 -0.76 15.80 8.24
CA GLY A 105 -0.72 15.09 9.52
C GLY A 105 0.43 14.10 9.71
N LEU A 106 1.44 14.08 8.82
CA LEU A 106 2.66 13.31 9.03
C LEU A 106 3.78 14.23 9.52
N ASP A 107 4.31 13.97 10.71
CA ASP A 107 5.53 14.62 11.18
C ASP A 107 6.71 14.30 10.25
N PRO A 108 7.32 15.31 9.59
CA PRO A 108 8.47 15.09 8.72
C PRO A 108 9.67 14.45 9.43
N GLY A 109 9.79 14.60 10.74
CA GLY A 109 10.82 13.94 11.56
C GLY A 109 10.68 12.41 11.60
N ARG A 110 9.51 11.89 11.25
CA ARG A 110 9.22 10.44 11.15
C ARG A 110 9.35 9.89 9.73
N LEU A 111 9.70 10.75 8.77
CA LEU A 111 9.79 10.37 7.36
C LEU A 111 11.23 10.13 6.96
N VAL A 112 11.53 8.95 6.48
CA VAL A 112 12.80 8.61 5.82
C VAL A 112 12.56 8.59 4.32
N LEU A 113 13.10 9.59 3.59
CA LEU A 113 12.97 9.68 2.14
C LEU A 113 14.19 9.05 1.46
N VAL A 114 13.96 7.97 0.73
CA VAL A 114 14.97 7.27 -0.09
C VAL A 114 14.72 7.57 -1.57
N ARG A 115 15.72 8.08 -2.27
CA ARG A 115 15.61 8.44 -3.69
C ARG A 115 16.41 7.45 -4.53
N ALA A 116 15.73 6.71 -5.37
CA ALA A 116 16.30 5.69 -6.24
C ALA A 116 16.23 6.11 -7.72
N ARG A 117 17.20 5.69 -8.50
CA ARG A 117 17.25 6.02 -9.93
C ARG A 117 16.35 5.11 -10.76
N HIS A 118 16.42 3.81 -10.48
CA HIS A 118 15.74 2.77 -11.24
C HIS A 118 14.67 2.07 -10.39
N ALA A 119 13.65 1.51 -11.04
CA ALA A 119 12.58 0.76 -10.37
C ALA A 119 13.12 -0.44 -9.57
N GLU A 120 14.19 -1.07 -10.05
CA GLU A 120 14.86 -2.18 -9.35
C GLU A 120 15.40 -1.74 -7.98
N ASP A 121 16.01 -0.56 -7.91
CA ASP A 121 16.54 0.00 -6.66
C ASP A 121 15.41 0.40 -5.71
N VAL A 122 14.27 0.91 -6.26
CA VAL A 122 13.06 1.16 -5.47
C VAL A 122 12.57 -0.13 -4.82
N LEU A 123 12.47 -1.21 -5.60
CA LEU A 123 12.01 -2.51 -5.09
C LEU A 123 12.95 -3.09 -4.04
N LYS A 124 14.27 -3.00 -4.24
CA LYS A 124 15.28 -3.46 -3.26
C LYS A 124 15.15 -2.67 -1.96
N ALA A 125 15.15 -1.34 -2.02
CA ALA A 125 15.04 -0.49 -0.84
C ALA A 125 13.68 -0.68 -0.12
N ALA A 126 12.58 -0.79 -0.87
CA ALA A 126 11.26 -1.04 -0.30
C ALA A 126 11.19 -2.41 0.38
N LEU A 127 11.81 -3.45 -0.19
CA LEU A 127 11.86 -4.78 0.41
C LEU A 127 12.67 -4.79 1.72
N GLU A 128 13.82 -4.13 1.75
CA GLU A 128 14.63 -4.03 2.98
C GLU A 128 13.89 -3.22 4.06
N ALA A 129 13.26 -2.11 3.69
CA ALA A 129 12.43 -1.35 4.63
C ALA A 129 11.22 -2.14 5.13
N ALA A 130 10.58 -2.94 4.27
CA ALA A 130 9.46 -3.81 4.63
C ALA A 130 9.84 -4.96 5.58
N ARG A 131 11.12 -5.30 5.70
CA ARG A 131 11.63 -6.30 6.66
C ARG A 131 11.95 -5.73 8.03
N CYS A 132 12.04 -4.41 8.15
CA CYS A 132 12.42 -3.73 9.38
C CYS A 132 11.21 -3.51 10.27
N THR A 133 11.12 -4.23 11.38
CA THR A 133 10.00 -4.15 12.35
C THR A 133 9.87 -2.78 13.05
N ALA A 134 10.89 -1.93 12.97
CA ALA A 134 10.83 -0.55 13.47
C ALA A 134 10.11 0.41 12.51
N VAL A 135 9.87 -0.01 11.26
CA VAL A 135 9.12 0.76 10.26
C VAL A 135 7.65 0.42 10.37
N GLY A 136 6.78 1.41 10.31
CA GLY A 136 5.33 1.19 10.30
C GLY A 136 4.76 1.03 8.91
N THR A 137 5.19 1.89 7.98
CA THR A 137 4.72 1.87 6.59
C THR A 137 5.86 2.15 5.62
N VAL A 138 5.86 1.43 4.50
CA VAL A 138 6.70 1.71 3.34
C VAL A 138 5.82 2.23 2.22
N LEU A 139 6.15 3.43 1.72
CA LEU A 139 5.57 3.99 0.50
C LEU A 139 6.59 3.84 -0.62
N ALA A 140 6.26 3.10 -1.69
CA ALA A 140 7.13 2.85 -2.83
C ALA A 140 6.53 3.44 -4.09
N GLU A 141 7.21 4.41 -4.72
CA GLU A 141 6.75 5.06 -5.95
C GLU A 141 7.52 4.55 -7.16
N ILE A 142 6.80 3.95 -8.10
CA ILE A 142 7.36 3.28 -9.28
C ILE A 142 6.66 3.80 -10.54
N TRP A 143 7.45 4.33 -11.48
CA TRP A 143 6.99 4.82 -12.77
C TRP A 143 6.92 3.70 -13.80
N GLY A 144 5.85 3.70 -14.60
CA GLY A 144 5.66 2.76 -15.70
C GLY A 144 5.37 1.33 -15.24
N SER A 145 5.57 0.42 -16.17
CA SER A 145 5.39 -1.02 -15.96
C SER A 145 6.73 -1.76 -16.15
N PRO A 146 7.71 -1.57 -15.22
CA PRO A 146 9.01 -2.20 -15.34
C PRO A 146 8.89 -3.72 -15.17
N LYS A 147 9.61 -4.49 -16.02
CA LYS A 147 9.59 -5.95 -15.99
C LYS A 147 10.00 -6.55 -14.65
N VAL A 148 10.83 -5.84 -13.88
CA VAL A 148 11.29 -6.28 -12.54
C VAL A 148 10.20 -6.27 -11.48
N LEU A 149 9.10 -5.53 -11.69
CA LEU A 149 7.93 -5.55 -10.83
C LEU A 149 6.90 -6.55 -11.36
N ASP A 150 7.21 -7.80 -11.23
CA ASP A 150 6.39 -8.95 -11.57
C ASP A 150 5.62 -9.51 -10.34
N LEU A 151 4.90 -10.61 -10.56
CA LEU A 151 4.19 -11.31 -9.48
C LEU A 151 5.15 -11.79 -8.39
N THR A 152 6.37 -12.18 -8.74
CA THR A 152 7.39 -12.66 -7.78
C THR A 152 7.87 -11.52 -6.90
N ALA A 153 8.16 -10.36 -7.47
CA ALA A 153 8.58 -9.18 -6.73
C ALA A 153 7.47 -8.69 -5.78
N SER A 154 6.23 -8.61 -6.26
CA SER A 154 5.08 -8.22 -5.42
C SER A 154 4.81 -9.24 -4.31
N ARG A 155 4.99 -10.55 -4.57
CA ARG A 155 4.86 -11.59 -3.55
C ARG A 155 5.94 -11.47 -2.47
N ARG A 156 7.19 -11.14 -2.85
CA ARG A 156 8.28 -10.90 -1.87
C ARG A 156 7.95 -9.72 -0.95
N LEU A 157 7.44 -8.61 -1.49
CA LEU A 157 6.99 -7.46 -0.70
C LEU A 157 5.84 -7.83 0.23
N SER A 158 4.84 -8.55 -0.27
CA SER A 158 3.68 -8.99 0.52
C SER A 158 4.09 -9.92 1.67
N LEU A 159 4.98 -10.89 1.42
CA LEU A 159 5.50 -11.79 2.45
C LEU A 159 6.35 -11.06 3.49
N ALA A 160 7.20 -10.12 3.07
CA ALA A 160 7.98 -9.30 3.98
C ALA A 160 7.08 -8.44 4.88
N ALA A 161 6.06 -7.80 4.30
CA ALA A 161 5.05 -7.04 5.03
C ALA A 161 4.34 -7.88 6.09
N ALA A 162 3.87 -9.06 5.72
CA ALA A 162 3.18 -9.97 6.65
C ALA A 162 4.09 -10.46 7.78
N ALA A 163 5.37 -10.73 7.49
CA ALA A 163 6.32 -11.23 8.49
C ALA A 163 6.76 -10.17 9.50
N SER A 164 6.85 -8.90 9.09
CA SER A 164 7.36 -7.80 9.93
C SER A 164 6.28 -6.95 10.59
N GLY A 165 5.02 -7.06 10.12
CA GLY A 165 3.94 -6.16 10.55
C GLY A 165 3.90 -4.82 9.79
N VAL A 166 4.79 -4.59 8.83
CA VAL A 166 4.88 -3.36 8.03
C VAL A 166 3.81 -3.34 6.95
N THR A 167 3.13 -2.20 6.77
CA THR A 167 2.22 -2.00 5.64
C THR A 167 2.98 -1.43 4.44
N VAL A 168 2.82 -2.01 3.26
CA VAL A 168 3.48 -1.55 2.03
C VAL A 168 2.44 -0.96 1.08
N LEU A 169 2.67 0.27 0.64
CA LEU A 169 1.86 1.01 -0.31
C LEU A 169 2.68 1.28 -1.58
N ALA A 170 2.34 0.63 -2.67
CA ALA A 170 3.03 0.78 -3.95
C ALA A 170 2.25 1.73 -4.87
N THR A 171 2.74 2.94 -5.07
CA THR A 171 2.15 3.92 -6.00
C THR A 171 2.68 3.67 -7.41
N ARG A 172 1.76 3.58 -8.36
CA ARG A 172 2.00 3.29 -9.76
C ARG A 172 1.49 4.42 -10.63
N VAL A 173 2.38 5.04 -11.40
CA VAL A 173 2.06 6.09 -12.36
C VAL A 173 2.47 5.63 -13.75
N ASP A 174 1.68 5.93 -14.76
CA ASP A 174 1.87 5.46 -16.14
C ASP A 174 1.96 3.93 -16.24
N ALA A 175 1.07 3.25 -15.51
CA ALA A 175 1.06 1.80 -15.38
C ALA A 175 -0.36 1.25 -15.42
N ALA A 176 -0.54 0.12 -16.11
CA ALA A 176 -1.77 -0.66 -16.03
C ALA A 176 -1.67 -1.73 -14.92
N PRO A 177 -2.79 -2.05 -14.26
CA PRO A 177 -2.85 -3.17 -13.33
C PRO A 177 -2.47 -4.49 -14.00
N ALA A 178 -1.50 -5.20 -13.42
CA ALA A 178 -1.03 -6.52 -13.85
C ALA A 178 -1.17 -7.53 -12.72
N ALA A 179 -0.81 -8.80 -12.95
CA ALA A 179 -0.81 -9.82 -11.90
C ALA A 179 0.11 -9.40 -10.73
N SER A 180 -0.42 -9.39 -9.49
CA SER A 180 0.29 -8.96 -8.30
C SER A 180 -0.26 -9.65 -7.05
N ALA A 181 0.54 -9.71 -6.00
CA ALA A 181 0.17 -10.23 -4.68
C ALA A 181 -0.43 -9.15 -3.76
N ALA A 182 -0.80 -7.99 -4.28
CA ALA A 182 -1.43 -6.94 -3.49
C ALA A 182 -2.80 -7.38 -2.96
N THR A 183 -3.07 -7.08 -1.70
CA THR A 183 -4.35 -7.36 -1.02
C THR A 183 -5.46 -6.47 -1.54
N SER A 184 -5.17 -5.20 -1.81
CA SER A 184 -6.12 -4.29 -2.46
C SER A 184 -5.43 -3.46 -3.55
N ARG A 185 -6.21 -3.02 -4.52
CA ARG A 185 -5.77 -2.18 -5.63
C ARG A 185 -6.73 -1.04 -5.84
N TRP A 186 -6.21 0.13 -6.00
CA TRP A 186 -6.95 1.37 -6.09
C TRP A 186 -6.57 2.14 -7.34
N GLN A 187 -7.53 2.72 -8.02
CA GLN A 187 -7.29 3.74 -9.03
C GLN A 187 -7.69 5.10 -8.45
N VAL A 188 -6.82 6.10 -8.63
CA VAL A 188 -6.98 7.42 -8.05
C VAL A 188 -6.98 8.49 -9.13
N ARG A 189 -7.91 9.43 -9.00
CA ARG A 189 -8.02 10.68 -9.77
C ARG A 189 -8.03 11.86 -8.82
N ALA A 190 -7.55 13.01 -9.27
CA ALA A 190 -7.84 14.27 -8.61
C ALA A 190 -9.36 14.52 -8.63
N ALA A 191 -9.88 15.02 -7.54
CA ALA A 191 -11.24 15.54 -7.45
C ALA A 191 -11.20 17.05 -7.18
N VAL A 192 -12.28 17.73 -7.50
CA VAL A 192 -12.43 19.15 -7.17
C VAL A 192 -12.41 19.29 -5.66
N SER A 193 -11.53 20.16 -5.17
CA SER A 193 -11.39 20.50 -3.78
C SER A 193 -11.76 21.97 -3.61
N GLN A 194 -12.88 22.21 -2.97
CA GLN A 194 -13.38 23.56 -2.66
C GLN A 194 -13.73 23.66 -1.18
N ASP A 195 -13.26 24.71 -0.53
CA ASP A 195 -13.77 25.05 0.80
C ASP A 195 -15.17 25.67 0.62
N PRO A 196 -16.22 25.05 1.20
CA PRO A 196 -17.59 25.55 1.06
C PRO A 196 -17.79 26.98 1.59
N GLN A 197 -16.94 27.43 2.52
CA GLN A 197 -17.08 28.76 3.16
C GLN A 197 -16.41 29.85 2.35
N THR A 198 -15.28 29.58 1.72
CA THR A 198 -14.46 30.58 1.04
C THR A 198 -14.51 30.49 -0.48
N GLY A 199 -14.92 29.35 -1.03
CA GLY A 199 -14.85 29.05 -2.46
C GLY A 199 -13.42 28.86 -2.99
N LEU A 200 -12.40 28.93 -2.12
CA LEU A 200 -10.99 28.71 -2.44
C LEU A 200 -10.67 27.21 -2.44
N PRO A 201 -9.50 26.80 -2.97
CA PRO A 201 -9.04 25.44 -2.86
C PRO A 201 -8.99 24.99 -1.40
N GLY A 202 -9.66 23.88 -1.09
CA GLY A 202 -9.70 23.26 0.22
C GLY A 202 -8.64 22.16 0.38
N LEU A 203 -8.89 21.24 1.31
CA LEU A 203 -8.04 20.06 1.51
C LEU A 203 -8.03 19.19 0.25
N PRO A 204 -6.92 18.46 -0.04
CA PRO A 204 -6.85 17.55 -1.18
C PRO A 204 -8.02 16.57 -1.21
N ALA A 205 -8.69 16.48 -2.35
CA ALA A 205 -9.81 15.58 -2.59
C ALA A 205 -9.45 14.58 -3.70
N PHE A 206 -9.89 13.34 -3.51
CA PHE A 206 -9.59 12.23 -4.42
C PHE A 206 -10.87 11.51 -4.81
N SER A 207 -10.99 11.17 -6.09
CA SER A 207 -11.94 10.17 -6.57
C SER A 207 -11.20 8.84 -6.65
N VAL A 208 -11.68 7.84 -5.91
CA VAL A 208 -11.01 6.54 -5.81
C VAL A 208 -11.93 5.43 -6.28
N THR A 209 -11.36 4.45 -6.97
CA THR A 209 -12.06 3.24 -7.41
C THR A 209 -11.29 2.03 -6.91
N LEU A 210 -11.97 1.13 -6.20
CA LEU A 210 -11.40 -0.16 -5.82
C LEU A 210 -11.42 -1.07 -7.04
N LEU A 211 -10.24 -1.54 -7.45
CA LEU A 211 -10.07 -2.46 -8.58
C LEU A 211 -10.09 -3.93 -8.12
N ARG A 212 -9.71 -4.17 -6.87
CA ARG A 212 -9.69 -5.48 -6.21
C ARG A 212 -9.68 -5.30 -4.70
#